data_c21aea6a7c82349c07689a2741f285cf
#
_entry.id   c21aea6a7c82349c07689a2741f285cf
#
_cell.length_a   1.000
_cell.length_b   1.000
_cell.length_c   1.000
_cell.angle_alpha   90.00
_cell.angle_beta   90.00
_cell.angle_gamma   90.00
#
_symmetry.space_group_name_H-M   'P 1'
#
loop_
_entity.id
_entity.type
_entity.pdbx_description
1 polymer ?
#
loop_
_entity_poly.entity_id
_entity_poly.type
_entity_poly.pdbx_seq_one_letter_code
_entity_poly.pdbx_strand_id
1 'polypeptide(L)'
;MNTLQGLDLTAEIRALVAHLVADRIAIAVPSVYETGRLVTLAPWLDGHEQRIGFLLDEQRADGGWGGPDGYAAVPTLSAVEAIMTVLARGDAVARGPRHAATLRAAAERGLRAAAALLTDVAATGPPPTAGAAMIIAALTEAVNEHAGGPAPGAVTGPAVRTGVGAAQLARLRGGAWRIPLLTHYLELVPGAAGAAEARPVDGAVGGSAAATAAWLGPRRPGPSAAPSVRMLTELQARHGGPLPTFTSQVYVAQAWSLAHLAMAGVDAAVLAPLRDTLAAALEPAGGLPGGPGLPADSDTTAVTLYALARLGVTRSPDHLWEYDTGPHFVTVHPENEPSTSANAHILMALGEHAARGGPAAGRGAAAAARIAAWLGERQRADGGWHDKWHASPFYATRSCAIAVHWYGGPGQAAVVDRAVRWVLGRQRADGSWGRWRGTAEETAYAVQTLLHTRFGSGSGDPVVARAAARGCGFLIRLLRRDGSDVPSGPPLFHGKDLFALPGLTRAAVLAALESAGRRPEVVEIDVR
;
A
#
# COMPACT_ATOMS: atom_id res chain seq x y z
N MET A 1 3.76 26.50 -26.36
CA MET A 1 5.10 26.13 -25.86
C MET A 1 4.99 24.72 -25.27
N ASN A 2 5.78 23.79 -25.80
CA ASN A 2 5.72 22.38 -25.45
C ASN A 2 5.98 22.20 -23.96
N THR A 3 4.99 21.80 -23.16
CA THR A 3 5.05 21.74 -21.69
C THR A 3 6.05 20.70 -21.17
N LEU A 4 6.46 19.74 -22.01
CA LEU A 4 7.53 18.76 -21.72
C LEU A 4 8.94 19.32 -22.01
N GLN A 5 9.08 20.50 -22.68
CA GLN A 5 10.38 21.10 -22.94
C GLN A 5 11.04 21.51 -21.62
N GLY A 6 12.20 20.90 -21.34
CA GLY A 6 13.03 21.18 -20.17
C GLY A 6 13.05 20.10 -19.09
N LEU A 7 12.33 18.98 -19.26
CA LEU A 7 12.45 17.78 -18.42
C LEU A 7 13.18 16.68 -19.22
N ASP A 8 14.35 16.26 -18.73
CA ASP A 8 15.02 15.07 -19.25
C ASP A 8 14.41 13.82 -18.60
N LEU A 9 13.27 13.35 -19.15
CA LEU A 9 12.58 12.17 -18.63
C LEU A 9 13.48 10.93 -18.62
N THR A 10 14.39 10.80 -19.58
CA THR A 10 15.31 9.66 -19.64
C THR A 10 16.29 9.66 -18.45
N ALA A 11 16.86 10.81 -18.12
CA ALA A 11 17.73 10.97 -16.95
C ALA A 11 16.97 10.71 -15.64
N GLU A 12 15.75 11.23 -15.52
CA GLU A 12 14.88 11.02 -14.35
C GLU A 12 14.52 9.53 -14.16
N ILE A 13 14.19 8.82 -15.26
CA ILE A 13 13.90 7.39 -15.23
C ILE A 13 15.13 6.57 -14.85
N ARG A 14 16.31 6.91 -15.39
CA ARG A 14 17.57 6.23 -15.01
C ARG A 14 17.88 6.39 -13.53
N ALA A 15 17.74 7.60 -13.00
CA ALA A 15 17.95 7.88 -11.58
C ALA A 15 16.96 7.09 -10.70
N LEU A 16 15.70 7.03 -11.11
CA LEU A 16 14.67 6.25 -10.42
C LEU A 16 14.98 4.75 -10.44
N VAL A 17 15.38 4.19 -11.58
CA VAL A 17 15.75 2.77 -11.71
C VAL A 17 16.93 2.45 -10.79
N ALA A 18 17.97 3.28 -10.78
CA ALA A 18 19.10 3.10 -9.87
C ALA A 18 18.68 3.15 -8.39
N HIS A 19 17.79 4.08 -8.02
CA HIS A 19 17.24 4.17 -6.66
C HIS A 19 16.46 2.91 -6.30
N LEU A 20 15.53 2.45 -7.14
CA LEU A 20 14.70 1.27 -6.89
C LEU A 20 15.51 -0.02 -6.74
N VAL A 21 16.62 -0.16 -7.46
CA VAL A 21 17.53 -1.30 -7.32
C VAL A 21 18.32 -1.24 -6.01
N ALA A 22 18.70 -0.05 -5.57
CA ALA A 22 19.49 0.15 -4.34
C ALA A 22 18.65 0.12 -3.07
N ASP A 23 17.41 0.61 -3.11
CA ASP A 23 16.53 0.68 -1.93
C ASP A 23 15.87 -0.68 -1.65
N ARG A 24 16.21 -1.26 -0.51
CA ARG A 24 15.70 -2.57 -0.07
C ARG A 24 14.44 -2.48 0.80
N ILE A 25 13.99 -1.29 1.14
CA ILE A 25 12.83 -1.10 2.04
C ILE A 25 11.62 -0.56 1.27
N ALA A 26 11.83 0.43 0.41
CA ALA A 26 10.86 1.04 -0.49
C ALA A 26 9.74 1.86 0.17
N ILE A 27 9.64 1.90 1.50
CA ILE A 27 8.61 2.63 2.24
C ILE A 27 9.23 3.88 2.87
N ALA A 28 8.63 5.04 2.62
CA ALA A 28 9.17 6.31 3.10
C ALA A 28 8.34 6.96 4.22
N VAL A 29 7.14 6.48 4.49
CA VAL A 29 6.21 7.10 5.44
C VAL A 29 6.11 6.30 6.72
N PRO A 30 6.36 6.91 7.90
CA PRO A 30 6.16 6.25 9.19
C PRO A 30 4.69 5.88 9.40
N SER A 31 4.48 4.79 10.13
CA SER A 31 3.18 4.30 10.58
C SER A 31 2.94 4.70 12.03
N VAL A 32 1.81 5.32 12.30
CA VAL A 32 1.36 5.59 13.67
C VAL A 32 1.08 4.27 14.39
N TYR A 33 0.48 3.29 13.68
CA TYR A 33 0.18 1.97 14.25
C TYR A 33 1.45 1.24 14.70
N GLU A 34 2.39 0.98 13.78
CA GLU A 34 3.62 0.24 14.09
C GLU A 34 4.46 0.97 15.16
N THR A 35 4.57 2.31 15.06
CA THR A 35 5.28 3.12 16.03
C THR A 35 4.65 3.01 17.42
N GLY A 36 3.33 3.11 17.54
CA GLY A 36 2.61 2.91 18.80
C GLY A 36 2.84 1.52 19.38
N ARG A 37 2.78 0.47 18.55
CA ARG A 37 3.06 -0.90 19.01
C ARG A 37 4.49 -1.05 19.55
N LEU A 38 5.50 -0.42 18.92
CA LEU A 38 6.87 -0.47 19.43
C LEU A 38 7.06 0.32 20.74
N VAL A 39 6.33 1.41 20.96
CA VAL A 39 6.30 2.11 22.26
C VAL A 39 5.84 1.15 23.36
N THR A 40 4.84 0.33 23.07
CA THR A 40 4.29 -0.64 24.04
C THR A 40 5.19 -1.87 24.18
N LEU A 41 5.58 -2.51 23.07
CA LEU A 41 6.18 -3.85 23.04
C LEU A 41 7.70 -3.86 23.20
N ALA A 42 8.40 -2.82 22.74
CA ALA A 42 9.85 -2.73 22.77
C ALA A 42 10.37 -1.40 23.37
N PRO A 43 10.02 -1.09 24.64
CA PRO A 43 10.48 0.15 25.29
C PRO A 43 12.00 0.20 25.47
N TRP A 44 12.67 -0.95 25.45
CA TRP A 44 14.10 -1.12 25.55
C TRP A 44 14.87 -0.76 24.27
N LEU A 45 14.17 -0.66 23.10
CA LEU A 45 14.79 -0.30 21.84
C LEU A 45 15.09 1.22 21.84
N ASP A 46 16.32 1.57 21.47
CA ASP A 46 16.76 2.95 21.37
C ASP A 46 15.78 3.77 20.50
N GLY A 47 15.67 5.08 20.73
CA GLY A 47 14.69 5.91 20.02
C GLY A 47 13.27 5.91 20.62
N HIS A 48 13.10 5.41 21.85
CA HIS A 48 11.79 5.36 22.52
C HIS A 48 11.14 6.75 22.68
N GLU A 49 11.92 7.75 23.07
CA GLU A 49 11.44 9.14 23.21
C GLU A 49 11.03 9.75 21.87
N GLN A 50 11.79 9.48 20.82
CA GLN A 50 11.49 9.94 19.46
C GLN A 50 10.17 9.33 18.94
N ARG A 51 9.91 8.06 19.24
CA ARG A 51 8.63 7.41 18.89
C ARG A 51 7.44 8.06 19.61
N ILE A 52 7.59 8.39 20.89
CA ILE A 52 6.55 9.08 21.65
C ILE A 52 6.35 10.50 21.13
N GLY A 53 7.44 11.23 20.84
CA GLY A 53 7.39 12.56 20.22
C GLY A 53 6.61 12.53 18.91
N PHE A 54 6.93 11.60 18.03
CA PHE A 54 6.20 11.39 16.78
C PHE A 54 4.69 11.19 17.00
N LEU A 55 4.29 10.36 17.97
CA LEU A 55 2.86 10.18 18.26
C LEU A 55 2.18 11.48 18.72
N LEU A 56 2.87 12.33 19.48
CA LEU A 56 2.34 13.61 19.90
C LEU A 56 2.22 14.60 18.74
N ASP A 57 3.22 14.63 17.85
CA ASP A 57 3.29 15.55 16.71
C ASP A 57 2.24 15.19 15.63
N GLU A 58 1.95 13.90 15.44
CA GLU A 58 0.96 13.40 14.48
C GLU A 58 -0.49 13.48 14.97
N GLN A 59 -0.73 13.91 16.21
CA GLN A 59 -2.09 14.06 16.70
C GLN A 59 -2.82 15.20 15.99
N ARG A 60 -3.92 14.89 15.33
CA ARG A 60 -4.74 15.86 14.60
C ARG A 60 -5.53 16.77 15.55
N ALA A 61 -6.05 17.87 15.01
CA ALA A 61 -6.85 18.83 15.77
C ALA A 61 -8.13 18.22 16.40
N ASP A 62 -8.70 17.18 15.75
CA ASP A 62 -9.84 16.42 16.27
C ASP A 62 -9.49 15.44 17.40
N GLY A 63 -8.21 15.31 17.72
CA GLY A 63 -7.67 14.42 18.74
C GLY A 63 -7.35 13.02 18.23
N GLY A 64 -7.67 12.65 16.99
CA GLY A 64 -7.35 11.37 16.37
C GLY A 64 -6.00 11.36 15.66
N TRP A 65 -5.66 10.20 15.08
CA TRP A 65 -4.50 9.98 14.23
C TRP A 65 -4.93 9.29 12.93
N GLY A 66 -4.12 9.40 11.88
CA GLY A 66 -4.31 8.69 10.61
C GLY A 66 -5.16 9.44 9.58
N GLY A 67 -5.65 8.70 8.56
CA GLY A 67 -6.34 9.24 7.40
C GLY A 67 -7.83 9.52 7.61
N PRO A 68 -8.50 10.13 6.63
CA PRO A 68 -9.95 10.34 6.64
C PRO A 68 -10.74 9.05 6.39
N ASP A 69 -12.07 9.15 6.35
CA ASP A 69 -13.01 8.08 5.94
C ASP A 69 -12.88 6.76 6.72
N GLY A 70 -12.68 6.82 8.04
CA GLY A 70 -12.55 5.65 8.91
C GLY A 70 -11.10 5.10 9.03
N TYR A 71 -10.18 5.53 8.18
CA TYR A 71 -8.75 5.12 8.27
C TYR A 71 -8.03 5.64 9.52
N ALA A 72 -8.69 6.45 10.33
CA ALA A 72 -8.18 6.92 11.61
C ALA A 72 -8.36 5.92 12.77
N ALA A 73 -9.23 4.91 12.66
CA ALA A 73 -9.60 4.04 13.78
C ALA A 73 -8.40 3.24 14.33
N VAL A 74 -7.65 2.55 13.48
CA VAL A 74 -6.49 1.75 13.87
C VAL A 74 -5.35 2.61 14.43
N PRO A 75 -4.86 3.66 13.75
CA PRO A 75 -3.79 4.50 14.27
C PRO A 75 -4.18 5.24 15.56
N THR A 76 -5.44 5.71 15.67
CA THR A 76 -5.91 6.38 16.91
C THR A 76 -5.88 5.45 18.11
N LEU A 77 -6.42 4.24 17.99
CA LEU A 77 -6.39 3.25 19.08
C LEU A 77 -4.95 2.86 19.46
N SER A 78 -4.06 2.70 18.48
CA SER A 78 -2.67 2.37 18.74
C SER A 78 -1.90 3.47 19.47
N ALA A 79 -2.10 4.74 19.06
CA ALA A 79 -1.47 5.87 19.72
C ALA A 79 -2.00 6.07 21.15
N VAL A 80 -3.31 5.97 21.35
CA VAL A 80 -3.95 6.08 22.67
C VAL A 80 -3.41 5.01 23.62
N GLU A 81 -3.43 3.74 23.20
CA GLU A 81 -2.94 2.63 24.02
C GLU A 81 -1.45 2.80 24.36
N ALA A 82 -0.62 3.20 23.39
CA ALA A 82 0.80 3.43 23.60
C ALA A 82 1.05 4.56 24.64
N ILE A 83 0.34 5.69 24.54
CA ILE A 83 0.49 6.81 25.48
C ILE A 83 0.00 6.40 26.88
N MET A 84 -1.12 5.68 26.99
CA MET A 84 -1.62 5.18 28.26
C MET A 84 -0.63 4.20 28.92
N THR A 85 -0.01 3.32 28.11
CA THR A 85 1.03 2.40 28.58
C THR A 85 2.25 3.15 29.11
N VAL A 86 2.71 4.21 28.44
CA VAL A 86 3.83 5.07 28.89
C VAL A 86 3.53 5.70 30.24
N LEU A 87 2.31 6.23 30.42
CA LEU A 87 1.87 6.82 31.68
C LEU A 87 1.79 5.76 32.80
N ALA A 88 1.22 4.61 32.53
CA ALA A 88 1.07 3.51 33.49
C ALA A 88 2.42 2.92 33.94
N ARG A 89 3.38 2.79 33.03
CA ARG A 89 4.75 2.32 33.33
C ARG A 89 5.60 3.36 34.07
N GLY A 90 5.24 4.65 33.99
CA GLY A 90 6.05 5.74 34.51
C GLY A 90 7.39 5.88 33.77
N ASP A 91 7.37 5.72 32.44
CA ASP A 91 8.54 5.84 31.58
C ASP A 91 9.26 7.19 31.79
N ALA A 92 10.58 7.24 31.52
CA ALA A 92 11.40 8.43 31.75
C ALA A 92 10.83 9.70 31.09
N VAL A 93 10.27 9.57 29.90
CA VAL A 93 9.63 10.66 29.16
C VAL A 93 8.36 11.21 29.85
N ALA A 94 7.70 10.39 30.67
CA ALA A 94 6.54 10.81 31.46
C ALA A 94 6.92 11.41 32.83
N ARG A 95 8.22 11.43 33.17
CA ARG A 95 8.69 12.00 34.45
C ARG A 95 8.62 13.52 34.41
N GLY A 96 7.95 14.07 35.41
CA GLY A 96 7.72 15.49 35.53
C GLY A 96 6.28 15.90 35.18
N PRO A 97 5.72 16.84 35.94
CA PRO A 97 4.28 17.15 35.91
C PRO A 97 3.83 17.70 34.52
N ARG A 98 4.69 18.44 33.82
CA ARG A 98 4.35 19.03 32.52
C ARG A 98 4.28 17.96 31.43
N HIS A 99 5.26 17.03 31.34
CA HIS A 99 5.27 15.98 30.37
C HIS A 99 4.12 14.98 30.59
N ALA A 100 3.89 14.57 31.84
CA ALA A 100 2.75 13.74 32.20
C ALA A 100 1.41 14.39 31.84
N ALA A 101 1.27 15.70 32.04
CA ALA A 101 0.06 16.45 31.69
C ALA A 101 -0.17 16.49 30.19
N THR A 102 0.89 16.70 29.39
CA THR A 102 0.83 16.69 27.91
C THR A 102 0.38 15.32 27.40
N LEU A 103 1.01 14.23 27.85
CA LEU A 103 0.65 12.87 27.49
C LEU A 103 -0.79 12.53 27.87
N ARG A 104 -1.21 12.91 29.09
CA ARG A 104 -2.58 12.68 29.55
C ARG A 104 -3.60 13.43 28.69
N ALA A 105 -3.36 14.72 28.42
CA ALA A 105 -4.23 15.50 27.55
C ALA A 105 -4.33 14.94 26.13
N ALA A 106 -3.23 14.41 25.57
CA ALA A 106 -3.23 13.75 24.27
C ALA A 106 -4.05 12.45 24.31
N ALA A 107 -3.86 11.60 25.32
CA ALA A 107 -4.64 10.37 25.49
C ALA A 107 -6.14 10.64 25.66
N GLU A 108 -6.51 11.66 26.46
CA GLU A 108 -7.93 12.04 26.66
C GLU A 108 -8.61 12.55 25.39
N ARG A 109 -7.91 13.37 24.59
CA ARG A 109 -8.41 13.77 23.27
C ARG A 109 -8.56 12.54 22.36
N GLY A 110 -7.56 11.67 22.37
CA GLY A 110 -7.56 10.44 21.58
C GLY A 110 -8.67 9.48 21.96
N LEU A 111 -8.98 9.30 23.24
CA LEU A 111 -10.11 8.48 23.70
C LEU A 111 -11.45 8.99 23.19
N ARG A 112 -11.66 10.30 23.20
CA ARG A 112 -12.88 10.90 22.64
C ARG A 112 -12.98 10.65 21.12
N ALA A 113 -11.88 10.83 20.40
CA ALA A 113 -11.83 10.54 18.98
C ALA A 113 -12.05 9.05 18.69
N ALA A 114 -11.42 8.15 19.46
CA ALA A 114 -11.60 6.70 19.32
C ALA A 114 -13.05 6.28 19.53
N ALA A 115 -13.74 6.82 20.55
CA ALA A 115 -15.13 6.49 20.80
C ALA A 115 -16.07 6.91 19.65
N ALA A 116 -15.84 8.08 19.05
CA ALA A 116 -16.57 8.52 17.87
C ALA A 116 -16.29 7.62 16.65
N LEU A 117 -15.02 7.34 16.36
CA LEU A 117 -14.60 6.47 15.25
C LEU A 117 -15.15 5.05 15.38
N LEU A 118 -15.21 4.49 16.60
CA LEU A 118 -15.76 3.14 16.81
C LEU A 118 -17.29 3.11 16.64
N THR A 119 -17.98 4.22 16.88
CA THR A 119 -19.41 4.34 16.56
C THR A 119 -19.62 4.25 15.04
N ASP A 120 -18.80 4.96 14.27
CA ASP A 120 -18.84 4.92 12.81
C ASP A 120 -18.47 3.52 12.29
N VAL A 121 -17.41 2.89 12.83
CA VAL A 121 -17.00 1.51 12.50
C VAL A 121 -18.13 0.51 12.79
N ALA A 122 -18.87 0.69 13.87
CA ALA A 122 -20.00 -0.20 14.19
C ALA A 122 -21.15 -0.06 13.16
N ALA A 123 -21.33 1.14 12.60
CA ALA A 123 -22.37 1.42 11.61
C ALA A 123 -21.98 1.04 10.17
N THR A 124 -20.72 1.26 9.78
CA THR A 124 -20.27 1.15 8.40
C THR A 124 -19.28 -0.01 8.14
N GLY A 125 -18.82 -0.67 9.20
CA GLY A 125 -17.73 -1.65 9.13
C GLY A 125 -16.34 -1.02 9.32
N PRO A 126 -15.31 -1.86 9.58
CA PRO A 126 -13.93 -1.40 9.72
C PRO A 126 -13.40 -0.92 8.36
N PRO A 127 -12.35 -0.04 8.36
CA PRO A 127 -11.69 0.32 7.12
C PRO A 127 -11.10 -0.92 6.44
N PRO A 128 -10.97 -0.94 5.11
CA PRO A 128 -10.48 -2.11 4.36
C PRO A 128 -8.94 -2.29 4.49
N THR A 129 -8.32 -1.80 5.57
CA THR A 129 -6.92 -2.05 5.87
C THR A 129 -6.71 -3.48 6.40
N ALA A 130 -5.51 -4.00 6.18
CA ALA A 130 -5.18 -5.38 6.49
C ALA A 130 -5.34 -5.69 7.99
N GLY A 131 -6.21 -6.62 8.33
CA GLY A 131 -6.46 -7.04 9.71
C GLY A 131 -7.18 -6.00 10.59
N ALA A 132 -7.72 -4.92 10.04
CA ALA A 132 -8.32 -3.82 10.80
C ALA A 132 -9.30 -4.30 11.89
N ALA A 133 -10.18 -5.23 11.55
CA ALA A 133 -11.16 -5.77 12.50
C ALA A 133 -10.49 -6.40 13.74
N MET A 134 -9.47 -7.24 13.54
CA MET A 134 -8.74 -7.90 14.64
C MET A 134 -7.94 -6.89 15.46
N ILE A 135 -7.30 -5.94 14.79
CA ILE A 135 -6.50 -4.89 15.43
C ILE A 135 -7.39 -4.01 16.29
N ILE A 136 -8.53 -3.56 15.77
CA ILE A 136 -9.50 -2.74 16.50
C ILE A 136 -9.99 -3.49 17.75
N ALA A 137 -10.34 -4.79 17.63
CA ALA A 137 -10.75 -5.58 18.77
C ALA A 137 -9.67 -5.65 19.85
N ALA A 138 -8.44 -6.01 19.49
CA ALA A 138 -7.32 -6.15 20.42
C ALA A 138 -6.94 -4.83 21.12
N LEU A 139 -6.90 -3.75 20.36
CA LEU A 139 -6.57 -2.43 20.92
C LEU A 139 -7.70 -1.87 21.80
N THR A 140 -8.96 -2.16 21.47
CA THR A 140 -10.10 -1.81 22.31
C THR A 140 -10.01 -2.51 23.68
N GLU A 141 -9.67 -3.81 23.69
CA GLU A 141 -9.42 -4.55 24.93
C GLU A 141 -8.31 -3.87 25.75
N ALA A 142 -7.14 -3.62 25.16
CA ALA A 142 -5.98 -3.04 25.82
C ALA A 142 -6.24 -1.61 26.35
N VAL A 143 -6.93 -0.75 25.59
CA VAL A 143 -7.31 0.60 26.03
C VAL A 143 -8.24 0.54 27.23
N ASN A 144 -9.22 -0.36 27.25
CA ASN A 144 -10.14 -0.49 28.37
C ASN A 144 -9.48 -1.08 29.63
N GLU A 145 -8.48 -1.94 29.50
CA GLU A 145 -7.68 -2.42 30.63
C GLU A 145 -6.96 -1.26 31.34
N HIS A 146 -6.42 -0.30 30.58
CA HIS A 146 -5.79 0.89 31.13
C HIS A 146 -6.80 1.88 31.74
N ALA A 147 -8.00 2.02 31.15
CA ALA A 147 -9.02 2.97 31.60
C ALA A 147 -9.73 2.50 32.89
N GLY A 148 -9.76 1.21 33.18
CA GLY A 148 -10.44 0.62 34.36
C GLY A 148 -9.58 0.58 35.64
N GLY A 149 -8.31 0.97 35.59
CA GLY A 149 -7.39 0.86 36.73
C GLY A 149 -7.48 2.02 37.73
N PRO A 150 -7.34 1.75 39.06
CA PRO A 150 -7.37 2.78 40.11
C PRO A 150 -6.03 3.55 40.25
N ALA A 151 -5.19 3.61 39.24
CA ALA A 151 -3.86 4.20 39.33
C ALA A 151 -3.90 5.74 39.50
N PRO A 152 -3.01 6.31 40.34
CA PRO A 152 -2.84 7.78 40.43
C PRO A 152 -2.43 8.31 39.05
N GLY A 153 -3.24 9.20 38.48
CA GLY A 153 -3.00 9.78 37.18
C GLY A 153 -3.68 9.04 36.02
N ALA A 154 -4.69 8.24 36.30
CA ALA A 154 -5.52 7.59 35.30
C ALA A 154 -6.01 8.56 34.22
N VAL A 155 -5.97 8.13 32.97
CA VAL A 155 -6.53 8.88 31.86
C VAL A 155 -8.04 8.78 31.92
N THR A 156 -8.73 9.92 31.87
CA THR A 156 -10.20 9.96 31.94
C THR A 156 -10.78 10.12 30.54
N GLY A 157 -11.80 9.32 30.21
CA GLY A 157 -12.46 9.39 28.93
C GLY A 157 -13.59 8.38 28.78
N PRO A 158 -14.33 8.42 27.66
CA PRO A 158 -15.38 7.45 27.39
C PRO A 158 -14.79 6.05 27.23
N ALA A 159 -15.50 5.03 27.70
CA ALA A 159 -15.17 3.65 27.39
C ALA A 159 -15.31 3.41 25.88
N VAL A 160 -14.28 2.79 25.28
CA VAL A 160 -14.31 2.40 23.89
C VAL A 160 -14.90 0.99 23.78
N ARG A 161 -15.85 0.79 22.88
CA ARG A 161 -16.54 -0.51 22.72
C ARG A 161 -16.75 -0.85 21.26
N THR A 162 -16.52 -2.11 20.90
CA THR A 162 -16.86 -2.64 19.58
C THR A 162 -17.09 -4.14 19.69
N GLY A 163 -17.99 -4.69 18.88
CA GLY A 163 -18.12 -6.13 18.62
C GLY A 163 -17.38 -6.57 17.36
N VAL A 164 -16.81 -5.61 16.63
CA VAL A 164 -16.13 -5.86 15.36
C VAL A 164 -14.81 -6.59 15.61
N GLY A 165 -14.57 -7.69 14.89
CA GLY A 165 -13.28 -8.39 14.88
C GLY A 165 -13.04 -9.40 15.99
N ALA A 166 -13.90 -9.49 17.01
CA ALA A 166 -13.70 -10.39 18.16
C ALA A 166 -13.51 -11.86 17.75
N ALA A 167 -14.33 -12.37 16.83
CA ALA A 167 -14.22 -13.74 16.35
C ALA A 167 -12.92 -14.00 15.56
N GLN A 168 -12.52 -13.05 14.71
CA GLN A 168 -11.25 -13.12 13.97
C GLN A 168 -10.05 -13.10 14.92
N LEU A 169 -10.07 -12.21 15.93
CA LEU A 169 -9.05 -12.13 16.95
C LEU A 169 -8.95 -13.43 17.77
N ALA A 170 -10.09 -14.00 18.18
CA ALA A 170 -10.11 -15.28 18.89
C ALA A 170 -9.52 -16.41 18.04
N ARG A 171 -9.82 -16.48 16.75
CA ARG A 171 -9.20 -17.46 15.83
C ARG A 171 -7.68 -17.24 15.70
N LEU A 172 -7.23 -15.99 15.57
CA LEU A 172 -5.80 -15.68 15.52
C LEU A 172 -5.10 -16.19 16.79
N ARG A 173 -5.60 -15.80 17.97
CA ARG A 173 -5.06 -16.21 19.29
C ARG A 173 -5.17 -17.72 19.54
N GLY A 174 -6.18 -18.37 18.98
CA GLY A 174 -6.40 -19.82 19.04
C GLY A 174 -5.42 -20.66 18.20
N GLY A 175 -4.48 -20.02 17.51
CA GLY A 175 -3.41 -20.70 16.77
C GLY A 175 -3.32 -20.38 15.29
N ALA A 176 -4.28 -19.65 14.71
CA ALA A 176 -4.23 -19.29 13.31
C ALA A 176 -3.04 -18.38 12.94
N TRP A 177 -2.42 -17.71 13.92
CA TRP A 177 -1.20 -16.92 13.73
C TRP A 177 -0.01 -17.74 13.17
N ARG A 178 -0.05 -19.08 13.29
CA ARG A 178 0.96 -19.98 12.70
C ARG A 178 0.87 -20.10 11.18
N ILE A 179 -0.23 -19.68 10.59
CA ILE A 179 -0.34 -19.55 9.13
C ILE A 179 0.62 -18.42 8.70
N PRO A 180 1.52 -18.63 7.73
CA PRO A 180 2.59 -17.69 7.38
C PRO A 180 2.11 -16.25 7.17
N LEU A 181 0.99 -16.05 6.48
CA LEU A 181 0.39 -14.73 6.29
C LEU A 181 -0.04 -14.08 7.61
N LEU A 182 -0.59 -14.85 8.54
CA LEU A 182 -1.14 -14.33 9.81
C LEU A 182 -0.07 -14.10 10.88
N THR A 183 1.16 -14.61 10.69
CA THR A 183 2.33 -14.25 11.53
C THR A 183 2.61 -12.74 11.48
N HIS A 184 2.15 -12.05 10.43
CA HIS A 184 2.17 -10.58 10.31
C HIS A 184 1.47 -9.85 11.46
N TYR A 185 0.56 -10.51 12.18
CA TYR A 185 -0.24 -9.97 13.29
C TYR A 185 0.16 -10.56 14.65
N LEU A 186 1.39 -11.04 14.79
CA LEU A 186 1.87 -11.71 16.00
C LEU A 186 1.78 -10.81 17.25
N GLU A 187 1.84 -9.49 17.09
CA GLU A 187 1.67 -8.51 18.17
C GLU A 187 0.29 -8.54 18.83
N LEU A 188 -0.70 -9.17 18.21
CA LEU A 188 -2.05 -9.34 18.77
C LEU A 188 -2.18 -10.62 19.61
N VAL A 189 -1.11 -11.43 19.69
CA VAL A 189 -1.09 -12.73 20.36
C VAL A 189 -0.35 -12.61 21.69
N PRO A 190 -1.03 -12.72 22.83
CA PRO A 190 -0.38 -12.72 24.13
C PRO A 190 0.65 -13.85 24.26
N GLY A 191 1.81 -13.55 24.85
CA GLY A 191 2.85 -14.55 25.09
C GLY A 191 3.63 -15.00 23.85
N ALA A 192 3.59 -14.24 22.75
CA ALA A 192 4.27 -14.56 21.50
C ALA A 192 5.82 -14.46 21.56
N ALA A 193 6.37 -13.97 22.67
CA ALA A 193 7.82 -13.82 22.84
C ALA A 193 8.55 -15.16 22.70
N GLY A 194 9.50 -15.24 21.77
CA GLY A 194 10.28 -16.44 21.50
C GLY A 194 9.53 -17.59 20.85
N ALA A 195 8.33 -17.37 20.30
CA ALA A 195 7.56 -18.40 19.61
C ALA A 195 8.39 -19.05 18.50
N ALA A 196 8.63 -20.37 18.62
CA ALA A 196 9.55 -21.11 17.74
C ALA A 196 9.05 -21.22 16.29
N GLU A 197 7.75 -21.15 16.09
CA GLU A 197 7.10 -21.20 14.78
C GLU A 197 7.21 -19.88 14.02
N ALA A 198 7.36 -18.75 14.73
CA ALA A 198 7.54 -17.43 14.14
C ALA A 198 9.02 -17.17 13.84
N ARG A 199 9.50 -17.67 12.69
CA ARG A 199 10.92 -17.55 12.31
C ARG A 199 11.18 -16.22 11.60
N PRO A 200 12.15 -15.41 12.08
CA PRO A 200 12.58 -14.21 11.37
C PRO A 200 13.19 -14.53 10.00
N VAL A 201 12.81 -13.75 8.98
CA VAL A 201 13.45 -13.71 7.66
C VAL A 201 14.08 -12.32 7.52
N ASP A 202 15.39 -12.26 7.24
CA ASP A 202 16.17 -11.00 7.21
C ASP A 202 15.97 -10.15 8.49
N GLY A 203 15.76 -10.82 9.62
CA GLY A 203 15.52 -10.19 10.91
C GLY A 203 14.05 -9.83 11.19
N ALA A 204 13.16 -9.87 10.21
CA ALA A 204 11.76 -9.53 10.36
C ALA A 204 10.87 -10.76 10.59
N VAL A 205 9.91 -10.66 11.51
CA VAL A 205 8.85 -11.64 11.71
C VAL A 205 7.60 -11.15 10.94
N GLY A 206 7.14 -11.98 10.00
CA GLY A 206 5.94 -11.68 9.21
C GLY A 206 5.98 -10.36 8.44
N GLY A 207 7.18 -9.82 8.13
CA GLY A 207 7.32 -8.54 7.44
C GLY A 207 6.81 -7.32 8.23
N SER A 208 6.68 -7.39 9.57
CA SER A 208 6.15 -6.34 10.45
C SER A 208 7.09 -6.01 11.60
N ALA A 209 7.28 -4.72 11.87
CA ALA A 209 8.05 -4.24 13.01
C ALA A 209 7.35 -4.61 14.34
N ALA A 210 6.03 -4.45 14.44
CA ALA A 210 5.24 -4.80 15.62
C ALA A 210 5.27 -6.30 15.91
N ALA A 211 5.09 -7.15 14.88
CA ALA A 211 5.19 -8.61 15.04
C ALA A 211 6.60 -9.02 15.49
N THR A 212 7.64 -8.39 14.94
CA THR A 212 9.02 -8.61 15.35
C THR A 212 9.25 -8.19 16.80
N ALA A 213 8.74 -7.02 17.21
CA ALA A 213 8.84 -6.56 18.59
C ALA A 213 8.12 -7.49 19.59
N ALA A 214 6.94 -8.00 19.22
CA ALA A 214 6.21 -8.99 20.02
C ALA A 214 7.02 -10.29 20.19
N TRP A 215 7.64 -10.76 19.11
CA TRP A 215 8.51 -11.94 19.16
C TRP A 215 9.77 -11.72 20.00
N LEU A 216 10.37 -10.54 19.94
CA LEU A 216 11.53 -10.19 20.77
C LEU A 216 11.16 -10.08 22.25
N GLY A 217 9.93 -9.68 22.56
CA GLY A 217 9.41 -9.53 23.92
C GLY A 217 9.76 -8.20 24.58
N PRO A 218 9.21 -7.95 25.78
CA PRO A 218 9.26 -6.65 26.45
C PRO A 218 10.59 -6.32 27.15
N ARG A 219 11.54 -7.22 27.14
CA ARG A 219 12.89 -7.04 27.69
C ARG A 219 13.94 -7.12 26.58
N ARG A 220 15.04 -6.38 26.75
CA ARG A 220 16.14 -6.43 25.77
C ARG A 220 16.58 -7.88 25.55
N PRO A 221 16.50 -8.39 24.32
CA PRO A 221 16.78 -9.79 24.02
C PRO A 221 18.29 -10.07 24.03
N GLY A 222 18.64 -11.36 24.14
CA GLY A 222 20.01 -11.82 24.08
C GLY A 222 20.64 -11.76 22.67
N PRO A 223 21.94 -12.13 22.56
CA PRO A 223 22.71 -12.01 21.30
C PRO A 223 22.12 -12.78 20.11
N SER A 224 21.39 -13.87 20.34
CA SER A 224 20.76 -14.66 19.27
C SER A 224 19.72 -13.88 18.46
N ALA A 225 19.12 -12.84 19.04
CA ALA A 225 18.16 -11.97 18.39
C ALA A 225 18.78 -10.70 17.74
N ALA A 226 20.12 -10.61 17.73
CA ALA A 226 20.84 -9.45 17.19
C ALA A 226 20.44 -9.07 15.74
N PRO A 227 20.15 -10.01 14.80
CA PRO A 227 19.68 -9.65 13.48
C PRO A 227 18.35 -8.86 13.50
N SER A 228 17.39 -9.28 14.32
CA SER A 228 16.09 -8.61 14.43
C SER A 228 16.19 -7.25 15.12
N VAL A 229 17.02 -7.13 16.16
CA VAL A 229 17.28 -5.82 16.80
C VAL A 229 17.94 -4.86 15.81
N ARG A 230 18.94 -5.34 15.06
CA ARG A 230 19.64 -4.53 14.05
C ARG A 230 18.68 -4.06 12.95
N MET A 231 17.84 -4.96 12.42
CA MET A 231 16.82 -4.61 11.41
C MET A 231 15.89 -3.50 11.94
N LEU A 232 15.34 -3.63 13.16
CA LEU A 232 14.48 -2.60 13.74
C LEU A 232 15.24 -1.27 13.93
N THR A 233 16.51 -1.32 14.35
CA THR A 233 17.35 -0.12 14.53
C THR A 233 17.61 0.59 13.20
N GLU A 234 17.94 -0.16 12.15
CA GLU A 234 18.17 0.38 10.80
C GLU A 234 16.89 0.97 10.21
N LEU A 235 15.76 0.28 10.41
CA LEU A 235 14.46 0.71 9.91
C LEU A 235 14.00 2.04 10.56
N GLN A 236 14.13 2.15 11.89
CA GLN A 236 13.77 3.38 12.59
C GLN A 236 14.73 4.55 12.28
N ALA A 237 16.01 4.27 12.03
CA ALA A 237 16.98 5.31 11.71
C ALA A 237 16.62 6.09 10.44
N ARG A 238 15.94 5.46 9.48
CA ARG A 238 15.44 6.12 8.26
C ARG A 238 14.41 7.22 8.53
N HIS A 239 13.69 7.12 9.65
CA HIS A 239 12.60 8.00 10.02
C HIS A 239 12.85 8.80 11.32
N GLY A 240 14.07 8.76 11.85
CA GLY A 240 14.41 9.46 13.08
C GLY A 240 13.74 8.89 14.34
N GLY A 241 13.35 7.61 14.33
CA GLY A 241 12.74 6.91 15.46
C GLY A 241 11.44 6.15 15.15
N PRO A 242 10.46 6.72 14.45
CA PRO A 242 9.25 6.01 14.00
C PRO A 242 9.53 4.88 13.02
N LEU A 243 8.55 3.97 12.85
CA LEU A 243 8.67 2.81 11.97
C LEU A 243 7.56 2.76 10.92
N PRO A 244 7.83 2.19 9.72
CA PRO A 244 6.84 2.05 8.66
C PRO A 244 5.93 0.82 8.87
N THR A 245 4.85 0.74 8.09
CA THR A 245 3.83 -0.32 8.15
C THR A 245 4.37 -1.73 7.85
N PHE A 246 5.34 -1.84 6.95
CA PHE A 246 6.06 -3.08 6.63
C PHE A 246 7.56 -2.87 6.82
N THR A 247 8.27 -3.95 7.07
CA THR A 247 9.74 -3.90 7.11
C THR A 247 10.35 -3.72 5.72
N SER A 248 9.67 -4.19 4.68
CA SER A 248 10.00 -3.97 3.28
C SER A 248 8.80 -4.24 2.37
N GLN A 249 8.69 -3.47 1.28
CA GLN A 249 7.79 -3.70 0.14
C GLN A 249 8.58 -3.56 -1.17
N VAL A 250 9.82 -4.02 -1.16
CA VAL A 250 10.77 -3.81 -2.25
C VAL A 250 10.28 -4.39 -3.57
N TYR A 251 9.70 -5.60 -3.55
CA TYR A 251 9.26 -6.25 -4.79
C TYR A 251 7.98 -5.61 -5.35
N VAL A 252 7.07 -5.11 -4.50
CA VAL A 252 5.94 -4.30 -4.96
C VAL A 252 6.45 -3.03 -5.64
N ALA A 253 7.32 -2.27 -4.98
CA ALA A 253 7.84 -1.04 -5.54
C ALA A 253 8.57 -1.27 -6.87
N GLN A 254 9.40 -2.30 -6.96
CA GLN A 254 10.14 -2.65 -8.16
C GLN A 254 9.24 -3.15 -9.30
N ALA A 255 8.35 -4.12 -9.03
CA ALA A 255 7.51 -4.75 -10.05
C ALA A 255 6.51 -3.77 -10.67
N TRP A 256 5.78 -3.01 -9.84
CA TRP A 256 4.84 -2.00 -10.35
C TRP A 256 5.55 -0.88 -11.09
N SER A 257 6.71 -0.41 -10.59
CA SER A 257 7.50 0.60 -11.30
C SER A 257 7.96 0.11 -12.66
N LEU A 258 8.48 -1.13 -12.74
CA LEU A 258 8.89 -1.73 -14.01
C LEU A 258 7.69 -1.89 -14.96
N ALA A 259 6.54 -2.34 -14.46
CA ALA A 259 5.32 -2.50 -15.25
C ALA A 259 4.83 -1.16 -15.82
N HIS A 260 4.78 -0.09 -15.02
CA HIS A 260 4.41 1.24 -15.47
C HIS A 260 5.34 1.76 -16.57
N LEU A 261 6.65 1.68 -16.37
CA LEU A 261 7.66 2.18 -17.30
C LEU A 261 7.72 1.36 -18.59
N ALA A 262 7.64 0.03 -18.50
CA ALA A 262 7.58 -0.84 -19.66
C ALA A 262 6.31 -0.62 -20.50
N MET A 263 5.17 -0.40 -19.85
CA MET A 263 3.90 -0.09 -20.49
C MET A 263 3.96 1.27 -21.22
N ALA A 264 4.66 2.24 -20.67
CA ALA A 264 4.90 3.55 -21.29
C ALA A 264 5.85 3.47 -22.50
N GLY A 265 6.49 2.32 -22.74
CA GLY A 265 7.42 2.10 -23.85
C GLY A 265 8.83 2.67 -23.58
N VAL A 266 9.23 2.81 -22.33
CA VAL A 266 10.61 3.19 -21.99
C VAL A 266 11.58 2.15 -22.54
N ASP A 267 12.75 2.62 -23.02
CA ASP A 267 13.77 1.77 -23.60
C ASP A 267 14.19 0.63 -22.65
N ALA A 268 14.16 -0.60 -23.15
CA ALA A 268 14.50 -1.80 -22.39
C ALA A 268 15.93 -1.76 -21.80
N ALA A 269 16.88 -1.06 -22.44
CA ALA A 269 18.23 -0.89 -21.93
C ALA A 269 18.27 -0.01 -20.67
N VAL A 270 17.39 0.99 -20.55
CA VAL A 270 17.25 1.82 -19.35
C VAL A 270 16.66 1.01 -18.20
N LEU A 271 15.74 0.08 -18.49
CA LEU A 271 15.03 -0.74 -17.51
C LEU A 271 15.78 -2.03 -17.15
N ALA A 272 16.87 -2.37 -17.85
CA ALA A 272 17.60 -3.63 -17.67
C ALA A 272 18.02 -3.91 -16.22
N PRO A 273 18.56 -2.97 -15.43
CA PRO A 273 18.98 -3.27 -14.05
C PRO A 273 17.80 -3.74 -13.18
N LEU A 274 16.65 -3.11 -13.31
CA LEU A 274 15.45 -3.45 -12.54
C LEU A 274 14.81 -4.76 -13.03
N ARG A 275 14.75 -4.96 -14.37
CA ARG A 275 14.31 -6.19 -14.99
C ARG A 275 15.12 -7.39 -14.50
N ASP A 276 16.46 -7.29 -14.52
CA ASP A 276 17.34 -8.40 -14.17
C ASP A 276 17.28 -8.71 -12.67
N THR A 277 17.13 -7.68 -11.82
CA THR A 277 16.89 -7.85 -10.37
C THR A 277 15.62 -8.64 -10.10
N LEU A 278 14.50 -8.29 -10.75
CA LEU A 278 13.22 -8.99 -10.58
C LEU A 278 13.23 -10.40 -11.19
N ALA A 279 13.90 -10.58 -12.34
CA ALA A 279 14.04 -11.89 -12.96
C ALA A 279 14.81 -12.85 -12.06
N ALA A 280 15.90 -12.40 -11.43
CA ALA A 280 16.68 -13.18 -10.48
C ALA A 280 15.91 -13.48 -9.18
N ALA A 281 15.09 -12.54 -8.70
CA ALA A 281 14.28 -12.74 -7.50
C ALA A 281 13.15 -13.76 -7.70
N LEU A 282 12.57 -13.83 -8.90
CA LEU A 282 11.47 -14.74 -9.25
C LEU A 282 11.93 -16.20 -9.42
N GLU A 283 13.13 -16.44 -9.97
CA GLU A 283 13.60 -17.78 -10.40
C GLU A 283 13.58 -18.87 -9.33
N PRO A 284 14.01 -18.64 -8.06
CA PRO A 284 14.16 -19.73 -7.09
C PRO A 284 12.83 -20.33 -6.62
N ALA A 285 11.75 -19.53 -6.61
CA ALA A 285 10.50 -19.89 -5.95
C ALA A 285 9.29 -19.98 -6.89
N GLY A 286 9.42 -19.52 -8.15
CA GLY A 286 8.31 -19.44 -9.12
C GLY A 286 7.27 -18.37 -8.79
N GLY A 287 7.18 -17.89 -7.55
CA GLY A 287 6.34 -16.82 -7.06
C GLY A 287 7.13 -15.77 -6.27
N LEU A 288 6.61 -14.55 -6.19
CA LEU A 288 7.27 -13.44 -5.52
C LEU A 288 6.37 -12.83 -4.43
N PRO A 289 6.89 -12.59 -3.21
CA PRO A 289 6.17 -11.86 -2.16
C PRO A 289 6.22 -10.35 -2.39
N GLY A 290 5.44 -9.58 -1.63
CA GLY A 290 5.57 -8.12 -1.62
C GLY A 290 6.93 -7.64 -1.09
N GLY A 291 7.50 -8.37 -0.13
CA GLY A 291 8.81 -8.14 0.45
C GLY A 291 9.29 -9.34 1.28
N PRO A 292 10.56 -9.34 1.72
CA PRO A 292 11.11 -10.41 2.56
C PRO A 292 10.27 -10.64 3.83
N GLY A 293 10.10 -11.90 4.19
CA GLY A 293 9.33 -12.30 5.39
C GLY A 293 7.83 -12.42 5.18
N LEU A 294 7.32 -12.06 4.00
CA LEU A 294 5.96 -12.33 3.56
C LEU A 294 5.90 -13.59 2.69
N PRO A 295 4.76 -14.31 2.63
CA PRO A 295 4.57 -15.38 1.66
C PRO A 295 4.50 -14.80 0.24
N ALA A 296 4.82 -15.62 -0.78
CA ALA A 296 4.55 -15.28 -2.17
C ALA A 296 3.06 -15.03 -2.37
N ASP A 297 2.73 -14.12 -3.28
CA ASP A 297 1.36 -13.76 -3.60
C ASP A 297 1.14 -13.70 -5.12
N SER A 298 -0.11 -13.85 -5.54
CA SER A 298 -0.46 -13.86 -6.95
C SER A 298 -0.33 -12.49 -7.61
N ASP A 299 -0.48 -11.40 -6.85
CA ASP A 299 -0.47 -10.03 -7.37
C ASP A 299 0.95 -9.59 -7.72
N THR A 300 1.88 -9.67 -6.75
CA THR A 300 3.30 -9.35 -6.97
C THR A 300 3.91 -10.24 -8.05
N THR A 301 3.56 -11.54 -8.04
CA THR A 301 3.98 -12.48 -9.07
C THR A 301 3.45 -12.08 -10.45
N ALA A 302 2.16 -11.78 -10.59
CA ALA A 302 1.55 -11.43 -11.87
C ALA A 302 2.12 -10.13 -12.46
N VAL A 303 2.27 -9.07 -11.64
CA VAL A 303 2.86 -7.80 -12.12
C VAL A 303 4.29 -8.02 -12.58
N THR A 304 5.07 -8.83 -11.85
CA THR A 304 6.44 -9.17 -12.24
C THR A 304 6.48 -9.93 -13.58
N LEU A 305 5.67 -10.97 -13.71
CA LEU A 305 5.58 -11.76 -14.97
C LEU A 305 5.20 -10.88 -16.16
N TYR A 306 4.20 -10.01 -15.98
CA TYR A 306 3.79 -9.06 -17.01
C TYR A 306 4.92 -8.12 -17.41
N ALA A 307 5.56 -7.47 -16.43
CA ALA A 307 6.62 -6.52 -16.69
C ALA A 307 7.83 -7.15 -17.41
N LEU A 308 8.24 -8.33 -16.96
CA LEU A 308 9.31 -9.12 -17.60
C LEU A 308 8.95 -9.50 -19.03
N ALA A 309 7.73 -9.99 -19.27
CA ALA A 309 7.28 -10.37 -20.60
C ALA A 309 7.28 -9.17 -21.56
N ARG A 310 6.82 -8.00 -21.11
CA ARG A 310 6.88 -6.74 -21.89
C ARG A 310 8.29 -6.37 -22.34
N LEU A 311 9.29 -6.77 -21.57
CA LEU A 311 10.71 -6.54 -21.85
C LEU A 311 11.41 -7.74 -22.50
N GLY A 312 10.66 -8.71 -23.03
CA GLY A 312 11.17 -9.87 -23.76
C GLY A 312 11.67 -11.04 -22.89
N VAL A 313 11.47 -10.98 -21.57
CA VAL A 313 11.84 -12.05 -20.63
C VAL A 313 10.59 -12.83 -20.24
N THR A 314 10.32 -13.93 -20.97
CA THR A 314 9.16 -14.78 -20.67
C THR A 314 9.49 -15.79 -19.58
N ARG A 315 8.58 -15.91 -18.60
CA ARG A 315 8.62 -16.90 -17.52
C ARG A 315 7.28 -17.63 -17.46
N SER A 316 7.27 -18.86 -16.91
CA SER A 316 6.03 -19.62 -16.75
C SER A 316 5.09 -18.95 -15.76
N PRO A 317 3.78 -18.86 -16.05
CA PRO A 317 2.77 -18.39 -15.11
C PRO A 317 2.25 -19.51 -14.18
N ASP A 318 2.90 -20.66 -14.12
CA ASP A 318 2.37 -21.87 -13.45
C ASP A 318 2.05 -21.63 -11.99
N HIS A 319 2.85 -20.83 -11.28
CA HIS A 319 2.58 -20.49 -9.88
C HIS A 319 1.25 -19.75 -9.67
N LEU A 320 0.77 -19.00 -10.66
CA LEU A 320 -0.51 -18.29 -10.53
C LEU A 320 -1.70 -19.26 -10.41
N TRP A 321 -1.59 -20.49 -10.95
CA TRP A 321 -2.69 -21.46 -10.92
C TRP A 321 -2.99 -21.98 -9.51
N GLU A 322 -2.09 -21.84 -8.57
CA GLU A 322 -2.31 -22.16 -7.14
C GLU A 322 -3.35 -21.25 -6.48
N TYR A 323 -3.56 -20.07 -7.06
CA TYR A 323 -4.50 -19.05 -6.58
C TYR A 323 -5.84 -19.05 -7.33
N ASP A 324 -6.03 -19.95 -8.30
CA ASP A 324 -7.26 -20.02 -9.11
C ASP A 324 -8.40 -20.68 -8.30
N THR A 325 -9.48 -19.94 -8.04
CA THR A 325 -10.67 -20.43 -7.33
C THR A 325 -11.80 -20.85 -8.26
N GLY A 326 -11.59 -20.81 -9.57
CA GLY A 326 -12.57 -21.02 -10.61
C GLY A 326 -13.13 -19.69 -11.15
N PRO A 327 -13.93 -18.91 -10.41
CA PRO A 327 -14.46 -17.64 -10.94
C PRO A 327 -13.42 -16.52 -11.01
N HIS A 328 -12.49 -16.46 -10.08
CA HIS A 328 -11.47 -15.44 -9.93
C HIS A 328 -10.22 -16.03 -9.28
N PHE A 329 -9.20 -15.21 -9.13
CA PHE A 329 -7.98 -15.56 -8.40
C PHE A 329 -7.97 -14.86 -7.03
N VAL A 330 -7.51 -15.55 -6.00
CA VAL A 330 -7.20 -14.94 -4.71
C VAL A 330 -5.77 -14.37 -4.72
N THR A 331 -5.52 -13.32 -3.93
CA THR A 331 -4.18 -12.73 -3.81
C THR A 331 -3.27 -13.64 -2.99
N VAL A 332 -3.79 -14.14 -1.88
CA VAL A 332 -3.09 -14.99 -0.89
C VAL A 332 -4.05 -16.01 -0.30
N HIS A 333 -3.53 -17.07 0.32
CA HIS A 333 -4.31 -18.02 1.08
C HIS A 333 -4.06 -17.85 2.60
N PRO A 334 -5.13 -17.77 3.43
CA PRO A 334 -6.55 -17.64 3.09
C PRO A 334 -6.96 -16.19 2.75
N GLU A 335 -7.90 -16.02 1.84
CA GLU A 335 -8.47 -14.74 1.49
C GLU A 335 -10.01 -14.77 1.58
N ASN A 336 -10.61 -13.75 2.19
CA ASN A 336 -12.06 -13.68 2.36
C ASN A 336 -12.76 -12.87 1.25
N GLU A 337 -12.07 -11.87 0.68
CA GLU A 337 -12.61 -10.98 -0.33
C GLU A 337 -11.61 -10.84 -1.49
N PRO A 338 -12.02 -11.14 -2.74
CA PRO A 338 -11.11 -11.06 -3.88
C PRO A 338 -10.77 -9.61 -4.24
N SER A 339 -9.52 -9.39 -4.66
CA SER A 339 -9.03 -8.11 -5.15
C SER A 339 -9.33 -7.93 -6.63
N THR A 340 -9.89 -6.76 -6.99
CA THR A 340 -10.09 -6.39 -8.39
C THR A 340 -8.79 -6.04 -9.09
N SER A 341 -7.86 -5.35 -8.41
CA SER A 341 -6.56 -5.01 -8.99
C SER A 341 -5.66 -6.23 -9.18
N ALA A 342 -5.61 -7.16 -8.24
CA ALA A 342 -4.85 -8.40 -8.40
C ALA A 342 -5.37 -9.22 -9.59
N ASN A 343 -6.69 -9.37 -9.72
CA ASN A 343 -7.27 -10.03 -10.89
C ASN A 343 -6.98 -9.28 -12.21
N ALA A 344 -6.96 -7.95 -12.20
CA ALA A 344 -6.54 -7.18 -13.38
C ALA A 344 -5.07 -7.43 -13.74
N HIS A 345 -4.17 -7.51 -12.77
CA HIS A 345 -2.76 -7.81 -13.00
C HIS A 345 -2.54 -9.24 -13.49
N ILE A 346 -3.30 -10.21 -12.96
CA ILE A 346 -3.29 -11.60 -13.45
C ILE A 346 -3.82 -11.65 -14.89
N LEU A 347 -4.88 -10.91 -15.21
CA LEU A 347 -5.36 -10.78 -16.60
C LEU A 347 -4.26 -10.27 -17.54
N MET A 348 -3.51 -9.24 -17.10
CA MET A 348 -2.38 -8.69 -17.88
C MET A 348 -1.27 -9.73 -18.05
N ALA A 349 -0.89 -10.46 -16.99
CA ALA A 349 0.17 -11.47 -17.05
C ALA A 349 -0.21 -12.64 -17.97
N LEU A 350 -1.39 -13.22 -17.79
CA LEU A 350 -1.87 -14.35 -18.57
C LEU A 350 -2.16 -13.96 -20.03
N GLY A 351 -2.74 -12.77 -20.24
CA GLY A 351 -3.02 -12.24 -21.58
C GLY A 351 -1.74 -11.95 -22.36
N GLU A 352 -0.74 -11.33 -21.75
CA GLU A 352 0.56 -11.09 -22.41
C GLU A 352 1.31 -12.40 -22.69
N HIS A 353 1.27 -13.36 -21.76
CA HIS A 353 1.87 -14.69 -21.95
C HIS A 353 1.20 -15.43 -23.11
N ALA A 354 -0.13 -15.43 -23.18
CA ALA A 354 -0.88 -16.06 -24.25
C ALA A 354 -0.60 -15.40 -25.61
N ALA A 355 -0.54 -14.09 -25.68
CA ALA A 355 -0.25 -13.32 -26.89
C ALA A 355 1.15 -13.63 -27.47
N ARG A 356 2.09 -14.06 -26.63
CA ARG A 356 3.44 -14.46 -27.04
C ARG A 356 3.55 -15.95 -27.41
N GLY A 357 2.45 -16.70 -27.38
CA GLY A 357 2.45 -18.12 -27.77
C GLY A 357 3.19 -19.03 -26.78
N GLY A 358 3.28 -18.65 -25.50
CA GLY A 358 3.91 -19.43 -24.44
C GLY A 358 3.25 -20.80 -24.21
N PRO A 359 3.91 -21.71 -23.49
CA PRO A 359 3.31 -22.98 -23.07
C PRO A 359 1.98 -22.74 -22.34
N ALA A 360 0.98 -23.59 -22.59
CA ALA A 360 -0.38 -23.42 -22.04
C ALA A 360 -1.11 -22.11 -22.43
N ALA A 361 -0.76 -21.47 -23.56
CA ALA A 361 -1.40 -20.25 -24.06
C ALA A 361 -2.94 -20.35 -24.08
N GLY A 362 -3.50 -21.52 -24.45
CA GLY A 362 -4.94 -21.77 -24.46
C GLY A 362 -5.58 -21.70 -23.07
N ARG A 363 -4.94 -22.24 -22.03
CA ARG A 363 -5.40 -22.12 -20.63
C ARG A 363 -5.34 -20.66 -20.16
N GLY A 364 -4.26 -19.96 -20.50
CA GLY A 364 -4.09 -18.54 -20.19
C GLY A 364 -5.16 -17.68 -20.85
N ALA A 365 -5.47 -17.89 -22.13
CA ALA A 365 -6.50 -17.17 -22.85
C ALA A 365 -7.92 -17.42 -22.26
N ALA A 366 -8.24 -18.68 -21.91
CA ALA A 366 -9.51 -19.01 -21.27
C ALA A 366 -9.66 -18.33 -19.90
N ALA A 367 -8.61 -18.32 -19.07
CA ALA A 367 -8.59 -17.62 -17.80
C ALA A 367 -8.71 -16.10 -17.98
N ALA A 368 -8.01 -15.53 -18.95
CA ALA A 368 -8.08 -14.12 -19.29
C ALA A 368 -9.52 -13.68 -19.65
N ALA A 369 -10.22 -14.44 -20.47
CA ALA A 369 -11.62 -14.16 -20.82
C ALA A 369 -12.53 -14.21 -19.60
N ARG A 370 -12.35 -15.21 -18.72
CA ARG A 370 -13.11 -15.38 -17.47
C ARG A 370 -12.88 -14.21 -16.49
N ILE A 371 -11.62 -13.83 -16.28
CA ILE A 371 -11.26 -12.71 -15.40
C ILE A 371 -11.83 -11.40 -15.95
N ALA A 372 -11.75 -11.16 -17.25
CA ALA A 372 -12.28 -9.95 -17.86
C ALA A 372 -13.80 -9.82 -17.66
N ALA A 373 -14.54 -10.94 -17.81
CA ALA A 373 -15.98 -10.98 -17.52
C ALA A 373 -16.25 -10.67 -16.04
N TRP A 374 -15.53 -11.33 -15.14
CA TRP A 374 -15.64 -11.12 -13.70
C TRP A 374 -15.34 -9.66 -13.28
N LEU A 375 -14.31 -9.02 -13.86
CA LEU A 375 -14.01 -7.60 -13.64
C LEU A 375 -15.14 -6.69 -14.15
N GLY A 376 -15.75 -7.02 -15.29
CA GLY A 376 -16.90 -6.31 -15.83
C GLY A 376 -18.12 -6.35 -14.89
N GLU A 377 -18.39 -7.50 -14.26
CA GLU A 377 -19.45 -7.68 -13.25
C GLU A 377 -19.17 -6.89 -11.95
N ARG A 378 -17.89 -6.68 -11.61
CA ARG A 378 -17.46 -5.93 -10.42
C ARG A 378 -17.35 -4.43 -10.65
N GLN A 379 -17.52 -3.96 -11.87
CA GLN A 379 -17.57 -2.54 -12.16
C GLN A 379 -18.77 -1.90 -11.47
N ARG A 380 -18.54 -0.84 -10.73
CA ARG A 380 -19.59 -0.11 -10.04
C ARG A 380 -20.53 0.59 -11.03
N ALA A 381 -21.74 0.90 -10.57
CA ALA A 381 -22.76 1.58 -11.40
C ALA A 381 -22.26 2.94 -11.95
N ASP A 382 -21.36 3.62 -11.23
CA ASP A 382 -20.76 4.88 -11.68
C ASP A 382 -19.65 4.70 -12.72
N GLY A 383 -19.17 3.48 -12.97
CA GLY A 383 -18.18 3.13 -13.97
C GLY A 383 -16.75 2.94 -13.44
N GLY A 384 -16.49 3.19 -12.14
CA GLY A 384 -15.20 2.94 -11.50
C GLY A 384 -15.10 1.56 -10.86
N TRP A 385 -13.93 1.25 -10.30
CA TRP A 385 -13.70 0.11 -9.42
C TRP A 385 -13.12 0.56 -8.08
N HIS A 386 -13.34 -0.24 -7.05
CA HIS A 386 -12.64 -0.16 -5.77
C HIS A 386 -11.84 -1.43 -5.57
N ASP A 387 -10.80 -1.34 -4.76
CA ASP A 387 -9.97 -2.47 -4.40
C ASP A 387 -9.66 -2.50 -2.90
N LYS A 388 -9.33 -3.69 -2.39
CA LYS A 388 -9.02 -3.88 -0.97
C LYS A 388 -7.57 -3.55 -0.61
N TRP A 389 -6.68 -3.35 -1.59
CA TRP A 389 -5.27 -3.04 -1.35
C TRP A 389 -4.93 -1.55 -1.49
N HIS A 390 -5.92 -0.75 -1.96
CA HIS A 390 -5.66 0.66 -2.23
C HIS A 390 -6.88 1.54 -1.99
N ALA A 391 -6.70 2.62 -1.23
CA ALA A 391 -7.79 3.54 -0.89
C ALA A 391 -8.35 4.29 -2.11
N SER A 392 -7.53 4.56 -3.11
CA SER A 392 -7.97 5.32 -4.27
C SER A 392 -8.70 4.47 -5.31
N PRO A 393 -9.92 4.86 -5.72
CA PRO A 393 -10.60 4.21 -6.84
C PRO A 393 -9.90 4.44 -8.19
N PHE A 394 -9.02 5.44 -8.32
CA PHE A 394 -8.26 5.68 -9.54
C PHE A 394 -7.24 4.58 -9.81
N TYR A 395 -6.61 4.02 -8.75
CA TYR A 395 -5.74 2.86 -8.87
C TYR A 395 -6.47 1.63 -9.42
N ALA A 396 -7.58 1.25 -8.78
CA ALA A 396 -8.37 0.09 -9.19
C ALA A 396 -8.96 0.29 -10.61
N THR A 397 -9.47 1.48 -10.91
CA THR A 397 -10.05 1.80 -12.22
C THR A 397 -8.97 1.75 -13.32
N ARG A 398 -7.77 2.28 -13.06
CA ARG A 398 -6.64 2.19 -14.00
C ARG A 398 -6.26 0.73 -14.27
N SER A 399 -6.06 -0.06 -13.24
CA SER A 399 -5.65 -1.47 -13.37
C SER A 399 -6.69 -2.27 -14.14
N CYS A 400 -7.97 -2.19 -13.75
CA CYS A 400 -9.05 -2.92 -14.40
C CYS A 400 -9.31 -2.45 -15.83
N ALA A 401 -9.42 -1.14 -16.08
CA ALA A 401 -9.74 -0.61 -17.40
C ALA A 401 -8.68 -0.95 -18.44
N ILE A 402 -7.39 -0.82 -18.10
CA ILE A 402 -6.28 -1.14 -19.01
C ILE A 402 -6.20 -2.65 -19.27
N ALA A 403 -6.32 -3.47 -18.23
CA ALA A 403 -6.29 -4.93 -18.37
C ALA A 403 -7.43 -5.44 -19.27
N VAL A 404 -8.65 -4.97 -19.02
CA VAL A 404 -9.84 -5.33 -19.80
C VAL A 404 -9.73 -4.82 -21.24
N HIS A 405 -9.21 -3.60 -21.44
CA HIS A 405 -9.02 -3.05 -22.78
C HIS A 405 -8.05 -3.89 -23.64
N TRP A 406 -6.94 -4.31 -23.05
CA TRP A 406 -5.88 -4.99 -23.83
C TRP A 406 -6.10 -6.49 -23.97
N TYR A 407 -6.70 -7.13 -22.97
CA TYR A 407 -6.78 -8.60 -22.89
C TYR A 407 -8.20 -9.14 -22.68
N GLY A 408 -9.21 -8.30 -22.52
CA GLY A 408 -10.59 -8.72 -22.26
C GLY A 408 -11.39 -9.11 -23.51
N GLY A 409 -10.85 -8.82 -24.69
CA GLY A 409 -11.52 -9.08 -25.97
C GLY A 409 -12.60 -8.07 -26.35
N PRO A 410 -13.21 -8.20 -27.53
CA PRO A 410 -14.07 -7.16 -28.12
C PRO A 410 -15.39 -6.90 -27.36
N GLY A 411 -15.88 -7.90 -26.61
CA GLY A 411 -17.12 -7.77 -25.83
C GLY A 411 -17.04 -6.79 -24.64
N GLN A 412 -15.86 -6.30 -24.31
CA GLN A 412 -15.61 -5.48 -23.12
C GLN A 412 -15.57 -3.95 -23.40
N ALA A 413 -15.82 -3.51 -24.62
CA ALA A 413 -15.74 -2.09 -24.99
C ALA A 413 -16.61 -1.18 -24.09
N ALA A 414 -17.85 -1.60 -23.79
CA ALA A 414 -18.74 -0.84 -22.93
C ALA A 414 -18.25 -0.67 -21.49
N VAL A 415 -17.51 -1.67 -20.97
CA VAL A 415 -16.87 -1.61 -19.64
C VAL A 415 -15.79 -0.53 -19.63
N VAL A 416 -14.94 -0.52 -20.63
CA VAL A 416 -13.87 0.48 -20.81
C VAL A 416 -14.47 1.89 -21.01
N ASP A 417 -15.55 2.00 -21.80
CA ASP A 417 -16.24 3.27 -22.04
C ASP A 417 -16.80 3.90 -20.75
N ARG A 418 -17.38 3.10 -19.88
CA ARG A 418 -17.84 3.59 -18.57
C ARG A 418 -16.68 4.07 -17.71
N ALA A 419 -15.55 3.34 -17.68
CA ALA A 419 -14.36 3.72 -16.93
C ALA A 419 -13.79 5.06 -17.41
N VAL A 420 -13.68 5.26 -18.71
CA VAL A 420 -13.19 6.52 -19.28
C VAL A 420 -14.12 7.70 -18.92
N ARG A 421 -15.44 7.54 -19.04
CA ARG A 421 -16.39 8.57 -18.61
C ARG A 421 -16.28 8.86 -17.12
N TRP A 422 -16.06 7.83 -16.28
CA TRP A 422 -15.85 7.98 -14.85
C TRP A 422 -14.61 8.82 -14.54
N VAL A 423 -13.49 8.57 -15.22
CA VAL A 423 -12.24 9.35 -15.08
C VAL A 423 -12.45 10.79 -15.52
N LEU A 424 -13.02 11.02 -16.73
CA LEU A 424 -13.25 12.36 -17.27
C LEU A 424 -14.14 13.21 -16.35
N GLY A 425 -15.20 12.62 -15.80
CA GLY A 425 -16.15 13.33 -14.93
C GLY A 425 -15.58 13.71 -13.54
N ARG A 426 -14.36 13.27 -13.21
CA ARG A 426 -13.74 13.51 -11.90
C ARG A 426 -12.49 14.39 -11.96
N GLN A 427 -12.16 14.96 -13.12
CA GLN A 427 -11.05 15.91 -13.23
C GLN A 427 -11.36 17.21 -12.49
N ARG A 428 -10.43 17.62 -11.63
CA ARG A 428 -10.52 18.87 -10.87
C ARG A 428 -10.21 20.10 -11.76
N ALA A 429 -10.56 21.29 -11.29
CA ALA A 429 -10.33 22.53 -12.02
C ALA A 429 -8.84 22.79 -12.32
N ASP A 430 -7.92 22.37 -11.45
CA ASP A 430 -6.48 22.49 -11.61
C ASP A 430 -5.86 21.44 -12.55
N GLY A 431 -6.67 20.54 -13.11
CA GLY A 431 -6.27 19.46 -13.99
C GLY A 431 -5.93 18.14 -13.27
N SER A 432 -5.94 18.11 -11.95
CA SER A 432 -5.62 16.92 -11.16
C SER A 432 -6.82 15.98 -10.97
N TRP A 433 -6.50 14.79 -10.45
CA TRP A 433 -7.46 13.83 -9.89
C TRP A 433 -7.04 13.42 -8.48
N GLY A 434 -7.99 12.97 -7.68
CA GLY A 434 -7.77 12.40 -6.38
C GLY A 434 -9.04 12.21 -5.56
N ARG A 435 -9.02 11.20 -4.68
CA ARG A 435 -10.13 10.83 -3.81
C ARG A 435 -10.48 11.98 -2.85
N TRP A 436 -9.50 12.44 -2.09
CA TRP A 436 -9.69 13.49 -1.08
C TRP A 436 -9.25 14.87 -1.58
N ARG A 437 -8.13 14.90 -2.29
CA ARG A 437 -7.57 16.10 -2.94
C ARG A 437 -6.83 15.66 -4.21
N GLY A 438 -6.42 16.60 -5.06
CA GLY A 438 -5.55 16.30 -6.19
C GLY A 438 -4.19 15.80 -5.73
N THR A 439 -3.74 14.65 -6.27
CA THR A 439 -2.45 14.04 -5.95
C THR A 439 -1.68 13.70 -7.22
N ALA A 440 -0.35 13.57 -7.10
CA ALA A 440 0.50 13.15 -8.22
C ALA A 440 0.16 11.72 -8.65
N GLU A 441 0.01 10.83 -7.68
CA GLU A 441 -0.28 9.42 -7.89
C GLU A 441 -1.59 9.18 -8.63
N GLU A 442 -2.69 9.71 -8.10
CA GLU A 442 -4.02 9.51 -8.68
C GLU A 442 -4.17 10.22 -10.03
N THR A 443 -3.51 11.38 -10.21
CA THR A 443 -3.45 12.08 -11.49
C THR A 443 -2.69 11.24 -12.52
N ALA A 444 -1.57 10.62 -12.16
CA ALA A 444 -0.84 9.74 -13.04
C ALA A 444 -1.68 8.50 -13.45
N TYR A 445 -2.42 7.90 -12.52
CA TYR A 445 -3.32 6.78 -12.83
C TYR A 445 -4.45 7.18 -13.77
N ALA A 446 -5.06 8.35 -13.56
CA ALA A 446 -6.10 8.87 -14.44
C ALA A 446 -5.56 9.14 -15.85
N VAL A 447 -4.41 9.81 -15.98
CA VAL A 447 -3.75 10.07 -17.27
C VAL A 447 -3.42 8.75 -17.98
N GLN A 448 -2.82 7.77 -17.29
CA GLN A 448 -2.54 6.46 -17.87
C GLN A 448 -3.82 5.75 -18.34
N THR A 449 -4.91 5.80 -17.56
CA THR A 449 -6.20 5.23 -17.97
C THR A 449 -6.62 5.81 -19.32
N LEU A 450 -6.65 7.14 -19.44
CA LEU A 450 -7.06 7.82 -20.67
C LEU A 450 -6.14 7.45 -21.86
N LEU A 451 -4.83 7.50 -21.66
CA LEU A 451 -3.84 7.28 -22.72
C LEU A 451 -3.80 5.83 -23.21
N HIS A 452 -3.93 4.85 -22.33
CA HIS A 452 -3.80 3.44 -22.71
C HIS A 452 -5.11 2.78 -23.14
N THR A 453 -6.26 3.47 -22.98
CA THR A 453 -7.57 2.93 -23.41
C THR A 453 -8.18 3.66 -24.59
N ARG A 454 -7.71 4.86 -24.96
CA ARG A 454 -8.34 5.70 -26.02
C ARG A 454 -7.43 6.13 -27.15
N PHE A 455 -6.13 5.97 -27.03
CA PHE A 455 -5.18 6.29 -28.08
C PHE A 455 -4.65 4.97 -28.72
N GLY A 456 -5.53 4.34 -29.52
CA GLY A 456 -5.16 3.24 -30.38
C GLY A 456 -4.79 3.70 -31.79
N SER A 457 -5.10 2.92 -32.81
CA SER A 457 -4.80 3.16 -34.23
C SER A 457 -5.73 4.22 -34.89
N GLY A 458 -5.83 5.43 -34.34
CA GLY A 458 -6.64 6.53 -34.90
C GLY A 458 -6.46 7.83 -34.11
N SER A 459 -6.97 8.95 -34.66
CA SER A 459 -6.95 10.24 -33.96
C SER A 459 -7.72 10.15 -32.63
N GLY A 460 -7.06 10.46 -31.53
CA GLY A 460 -7.64 10.39 -30.18
C GLY A 460 -8.83 11.34 -30.03
N ASP A 461 -9.80 10.99 -29.18
CA ASP A 461 -10.91 11.85 -28.80
C ASP A 461 -10.37 13.19 -28.23
N PRO A 462 -10.73 14.35 -28.81
CA PRO A 462 -10.24 15.65 -28.36
C PRO A 462 -10.55 15.97 -26.88
N VAL A 463 -11.64 15.45 -26.33
CA VAL A 463 -12.00 15.61 -24.91
C VAL A 463 -11.00 14.85 -24.04
N VAL A 464 -10.69 13.62 -24.43
CA VAL A 464 -9.71 12.78 -23.73
C VAL A 464 -8.31 13.39 -23.82
N ALA A 465 -7.89 13.85 -25.00
CA ALA A 465 -6.60 14.49 -25.23
C ALA A 465 -6.43 15.73 -24.33
N ARG A 466 -7.46 16.59 -24.28
CA ARG A 466 -7.46 17.81 -23.43
C ARG A 466 -7.39 17.48 -21.95
N ALA A 467 -8.15 16.49 -21.49
CA ALA A 467 -8.11 16.07 -20.10
C ALA A 467 -6.73 15.50 -19.71
N ALA A 468 -6.14 14.65 -20.56
CA ALA A 468 -4.81 14.12 -20.36
C ALA A 468 -3.74 15.24 -20.34
N ALA A 469 -3.81 16.20 -21.27
CA ALA A 469 -2.88 17.34 -21.31
C ALA A 469 -2.93 18.20 -20.04
N ARG A 470 -4.13 18.50 -19.52
CA ARG A 470 -4.28 19.22 -18.24
C ARG A 470 -3.69 18.44 -17.06
N GLY A 471 -3.89 17.11 -17.03
CA GLY A 471 -3.27 16.23 -16.03
C GLY A 471 -1.74 16.24 -16.09
N CYS A 472 -1.18 16.13 -17.30
CA CYS A 472 0.27 16.25 -17.50
C CYS A 472 0.79 17.63 -17.06
N GLY A 473 0.06 18.71 -17.35
CA GLY A 473 0.41 20.05 -16.87
C GLY A 473 0.47 20.12 -15.33
N PHE A 474 -0.47 19.50 -14.63
CA PHE A 474 -0.42 19.39 -13.17
C PHE A 474 0.81 18.63 -12.69
N LEU A 475 1.10 17.45 -13.26
CA LEU A 475 2.27 16.63 -12.89
C LEU A 475 3.59 17.36 -13.14
N ILE A 476 3.74 18.05 -14.25
CA ILE A 476 4.95 18.83 -14.58
C ILE A 476 5.17 19.97 -13.59
N ARG A 477 4.08 20.68 -13.21
CA ARG A 477 4.19 21.74 -12.19
C ARG A 477 4.70 21.20 -10.85
N LEU A 478 4.22 20.01 -10.44
CA LEU A 478 4.73 19.36 -9.23
C LEU A 478 6.21 18.98 -9.32
N LEU A 479 6.63 18.33 -10.41
CA LEU A 479 8.04 17.96 -10.62
C LEU A 479 8.97 19.16 -10.63
N ARG A 480 8.54 20.31 -11.21
CA ARG A 480 9.35 21.53 -11.24
C ARG A 480 9.46 22.23 -9.90
N ARG A 481 8.40 22.13 -9.07
CA ARG A 481 8.36 22.75 -7.75
C ARG A 481 9.20 21.99 -6.74
N ASP A 482 9.06 20.67 -6.73
CA ASP A 482 9.54 19.80 -5.66
C ASP A 482 10.74 18.94 -6.08
N GLY A 483 11.24 19.12 -7.32
CA GLY A 483 12.40 18.42 -7.86
C GLY A 483 12.18 16.90 -7.96
N SER A 484 13.19 16.14 -7.52
CA SER A 484 13.11 14.67 -7.49
C SER A 484 12.11 14.12 -6.46
N ASP A 485 11.77 14.92 -5.45
CA ASP A 485 10.83 14.56 -4.41
C ASP A 485 9.41 14.93 -4.84
N VAL A 486 8.80 14.09 -5.67
CA VAL A 486 7.35 14.21 -5.93
C VAL A 486 6.66 14.06 -4.58
N PRO A 487 5.89 15.07 -4.12
CA PRO A 487 5.17 14.94 -2.86
C PRO A 487 4.29 13.69 -2.95
N SER A 488 4.60 12.70 -2.18
CA SER A 488 3.65 11.64 -1.92
C SER A 488 2.43 12.31 -1.29
N GLY A 489 1.29 12.18 -1.93
CA GLY A 489 0.01 12.62 -1.36
C GLY A 489 -0.25 11.95 0.00
N PRO A 490 -1.49 11.96 0.49
CA PRO A 490 -1.83 11.11 1.62
C PRO A 490 -1.48 9.66 1.26
N PRO A 491 -1.01 8.84 2.22
CA PRO A 491 -0.80 7.42 1.99
C PRO A 491 -2.09 6.76 1.50
N LEU A 492 -2.00 5.89 0.49
CA LEU A 492 -3.15 5.30 -0.18
C LEU A 492 -3.13 3.77 -0.24
N PHE A 493 -1.99 3.13 -0.02
CA PHE A 493 -1.89 1.67 0.04
C PHE A 493 -2.36 1.13 1.40
N HIS A 494 -3.07 0.02 1.39
CA HIS A 494 -3.58 -0.64 2.60
C HIS A 494 -2.55 -1.62 3.17
N GLY A 495 -1.96 -1.25 4.30
CA GLY A 495 -1.33 -2.15 5.25
C GLY A 495 -2.20 -2.28 6.49
N LYS A 496 -1.62 -2.43 7.66
CA LYS A 496 -2.37 -2.34 8.94
C LYS A 496 -2.92 -0.93 9.18
N ASP A 497 -2.21 0.08 8.70
CA ASP A 497 -2.71 1.43 8.41
C ASP A 497 -2.35 1.81 6.95
N LEU A 498 -2.60 3.05 6.55
CA LEU A 498 -2.26 3.50 5.21
C LEU A 498 -0.75 3.73 5.08
N PHE A 499 -0.17 3.33 3.93
CA PHE A 499 1.23 3.59 3.61
C PHE A 499 1.41 4.10 2.17
N ALA A 500 2.60 4.60 1.85
CA ALA A 500 2.96 5.12 0.54
C ALA A 500 4.29 4.52 0.05
N LEU A 501 4.39 4.41 -1.26
CA LEU A 501 5.57 3.93 -2.00
C LEU A 501 6.07 5.05 -2.94
N PRO A 502 6.89 6.00 -2.48
CA PRO A 502 7.28 7.17 -3.28
C PRO A 502 7.96 6.83 -4.59
N GLY A 503 8.81 5.80 -4.60
CA GLY A 503 9.45 5.32 -5.82
C GLY A 503 8.43 4.84 -6.87
N LEU A 504 7.39 4.13 -6.43
CA LEU A 504 6.29 3.69 -7.29
C LEU A 504 5.46 4.89 -7.77
N THR A 505 5.11 5.83 -6.88
CA THR A 505 4.40 7.05 -7.27
C THR A 505 5.17 7.82 -8.34
N ARG A 506 6.49 7.98 -8.17
CA ARG A 506 7.35 8.63 -9.16
C ARG A 506 7.38 7.86 -10.48
N ALA A 507 7.47 6.53 -10.45
CA ALA A 507 7.40 5.69 -11.65
C ALA A 507 6.08 5.89 -12.40
N ALA A 508 4.95 5.92 -11.69
CA ALA A 508 3.65 6.15 -12.29
C ALA A 508 3.56 7.53 -12.96
N VAL A 509 4.11 8.58 -12.33
CA VAL A 509 4.18 9.94 -12.89
C VAL A 509 5.04 9.99 -14.15
N LEU A 510 6.27 9.47 -14.09
CA LEU A 510 7.18 9.47 -15.23
C LEU A 510 6.61 8.63 -16.40
N ALA A 511 5.98 7.49 -16.12
CA ALA A 511 5.31 6.68 -17.12
C ALA A 511 4.11 7.39 -17.77
N ALA A 512 3.35 8.17 -17.00
CA ALA A 512 2.25 8.97 -17.55
C ALA A 512 2.78 10.05 -18.51
N LEU A 513 3.83 10.75 -18.13
CA LEU A 513 4.47 11.78 -18.96
C LEU A 513 5.16 11.20 -20.20
N GLU A 514 5.85 10.07 -20.07
CA GLU A 514 6.47 9.36 -21.20
C GLU A 514 5.40 8.88 -22.20
N SER A 515 4.30 8.30 -21.69
CA SER A 515 3.17 7.89 -22.52
C SER A 515 2.52 9.08 -23.24
N ALA A 516 2.42 10.23 -22.59
CA ALA A 516 1.87 11.45 -23.19
C ALA A 516 2.82 12.03 -24.24
N GLY A 517 4.14 12.03 -23.99
CA GLY A 517 5.17 12.52 -24.90
C GLY A 517 5.18 11.83 -26.27
N ARG A 518 4.68 10.61 -26.32
CA ARG A 518 4.53 9.80 -27.56
C ARG A 518 3.26 10.10 -28.34
N ARG A 519 2.45 11.09 -27.93
CA ARG A 519 1.14 11.42 -28.50
C ARG A 519 1.05 12.91 -28.85
N PRO A 520 1.28 13.25 -30.14
CA PRO A 520 1.24 14.64 -30.59
C PRO A 520 -0.05 15.36 -30.17
N GLU A 521 -1.20 14.66 -30.23
CA GLU A 521 -2.52 15.21 -29.90
C GLU A 521 -2.65 15.67 -28.45
N VAL A 522 -1.80 15.16 -27.54
CA VAL A 522 -1.76 15.59 -26.13
C VAL A 522 -0.73 16.68 -25.92
N VAL A 523 0.43 16.57 -26.59
CA VAL A 523 1.58 17.49 -26.41
C VAL A 523 1.30 18.87 -27.03
N GLU A 524 0.56 18.94 -28.16
CA GLU A 524 0.29 20.16 -28.89
C GLU A 524 -0.84 21.02 -28.28
N ILE A 525 -1.58 20.49 -27.29
CA ILE A 525 -2.63 21.26 -26.62
C ILE A 525 -1.99 22.32 -25.72
N ASP A 526 -2.23 23.60 -26.04
CA ASP A 526 -1.85 24.73 -25.19
C ASP A 526 -2.80 24.77 -23.96
N VAL A 527 -2.28 24.32 -22.82
CA VAL A 527 -3.00 24.36 -21.54
C VAL A 527 -2.68 25.69 -20.87
N ARG A 528 -3.42 26.76 -21.26
CA ARG A 528 -3.41 28.06 -20.58
C ARG A 528 -4.33 28.06 -19.37
#